data_5946a360bc98403b78a7d9c412a1e3a1
#
_entry.id   5946a360bc98403b78a7d9c412a1e3a1
#
_cell.length_a   1.000
_cell.length_b   1.000
_cell.length_c   1.000
_cell.angle_alpha   90.00
_cell.angle_beta   90.00
_cell.angle_gamma   90.00
#
_symmetry.space_group_name_H-M   'P 1'
#
loop_
_entity.id
_entity.type
_entity.pdbx_description
1 polymer ?
#
loop_
_entity_poly.entity_id
_entity_poly.type
_entity_poly.pdbx_seq_one_letter_code
_entity_poly.pdbx_strand_id
1 'polypeptide(L)'
;MHITAQRLFVFILTLWVGSIITVGYIVAPALFATLTDTQVAGMVAGTLFRIEGTISMVISVALIVFANLLVKRGLNRYRQVRWYLLAMLICAALVAFVLQPMMNSLREEALSHGFPVMLSPLAKSFGQLHGISSVLYLVQSLIGLILLWRLSKPIDLTATEIAAKSN
;
A
#
# COMPACT_ATOMS: atom_id res chain seq x y z
N MET A 1 -9.45 -27.91 2.75
CA MET A 1 -8.70 -26.90 3.53
C MET A 1 -7.90 -25.91 2.69
N HIS A 2 -7.29 -26.27 1.54
CA HIS A 2 -6.50 -25.33 0.73
C HIS A 2 -7.31 -24.19 0.10
N ILE A 3 -8.53 -24.48 -0.36
CA ILE A 3 -9.41 -23.48 -1.01
C ILE A 3 -9.81 -22.37 -0.03
N THR A 4 -10.16 -22.72 1.20
CA THR A 4 -10.54 -21.75 2.23
C THR A 4 -9.39 -20.80 2.59
N ALA A 5 -8.17 -21.34 2.74
CA ALA A 5 -6.98 -20.53 3.02
C ALA A 5 -6.66 -19.55 1.86
N GLN A 6 -6.80 -19.99 0.62
CA GLN A 6 -6.61 -19.12 -0.55
C GLN A 6 -7.69 -18.02 -0.63
N ARG A 7 -8.95 -18.36 -0.37
CA ARG A 7 -10.06 -17.38 -0.33
C ARG A 7 -9.83 -16.33 0.76
N LEU A 8 -9.40 -16.75 1.94
CA LEU A 8 -9.06 -15.83 3.04
C LEU A 8 -7.91 -14.90 2.66
N PHE A 9 -6.85 -15.44 2.03
CA PHE A 9 -5.72 -14.64 1.55
C PHE A 9 -6.19 -13.55 0.58
N VAL A 10 -6.96 -13.93 -0.44
CA VAL A 10 -7.46 -13.00 -1.46
C VAL A 10 -8.41 -11.98 -0.83
N PHE A 11 -9.26 -12.39 0.11
CA PHE A 11 -10.18 -11.50 0.81
C PHE A 11 -9.43 -10.40 1.60
N ILE A 12 -8.43 -10.79 2.41
CA ILE A 12 -7.60 -9.82 3.14
C ILE A 12 -6.86 -8.88 2.19
N LEU A 13 -6.27 -9.42 1.11
CA LEU A 13 -5.60 -8.63 0.10
C LEU A 13 -6.54 -7.64 -0.58
N THR A 14 -7.78 -8.05 -0.89
CA THR A 14 -8.79 -7.17 -1.53
C THR A 14 -9.18 -6.01 -0.63
N LEU A 15 -9.45 -6.28 0.65
CA LEU A 15 -9.77 -5.23 1.60
C LEU A 15 -8.62 -4.24 1.75
N TRP A 16 -7.39 -4.74 1.85
CA TRP A 16 -6.22 -3.88 1.99
C TRP A 16 -5.95 -3.04 0.73
N VAL A 17 -5.93 -3.64 -0.46
CA VAL A 17 -5.75 -2.88 -1.71
C VAL A 17 -6.89 -1.90 -1.93
N GLY A 18 -8.11 -2.28 -1.55
CA GLY A 18 -9.28 -1.40 -1.57
C GLY A 18 -9.11 -0.19 -0.64
N SER A 19 -8.56 -0.36 0.58
CA SER A 19 -8.30 0.76 1.49
C SER A 19 -7.24 1.72 0.93
N ILE A 20 -6.15 1.20 0.37
CA ILE A 20 -5.12 2.01 -0.31
C ILE A 20 -5.77 2.88 -1.40
N ILE A 21 -6.57 2.28 -2.27
CA ILE A 21 -7.22 3.01 -3.37
C ILE A 21 -8.20 4.05 -2.82
N THR A 22 -9.02 3.69 -1.86
CA THR A 22 -10.01 4.58 -1.27
C THR A 22 -9.35 5.79 -0.62
N VAL A 23 -8.35 5.58 0.22
CA VAL A 23 -7.66 6.68 0.92
C VAL A 23 -6.92 7.57 -0.07
N GLY A 24 -6.16 7.00 -1.00
CA GLY A 24 -5.29 7.78 -1.88
C GLY A 24 -6.02 8.52 -3.00
N TYR A 25 -7.06 7.90 -3.58
CA TYR A 25 -7.67 8.43 -4.81
C TYR A 25 -9.10 8.93 -4.64
N ILE A 26 -9.73 8.71 -3.49
CA ILE A 26 -11.06 9.20 -3.19
C ILE A 26 -11.01 10.16 -1.99
N VAL A 27 -10.55 9.68 -0.83
CA VAL A 27 -10.62 10.46 0.42
C VAL A 27 -9.68 11.65 0.37
N ALA A 28 -8.40 11.46 0.01
CA ALA A 28 -7.45 12.57 -0.02
C ALA A 28 -7.87 13.68 -1.02
N PRO A 29 -8.22 13.42 -2.28
CA PRO A 29 -8.74 14.46 -3.16
C PRO A 29 -10.02 15.12 -2.64
N ALA A 30 -10.95 14.35 -2.04
CA ALA A 30 -12.18 14.91 -1.47
C ALA A 30 -11.90 15.88 -0.32
N LEU A 31 -10.92 15.61 0.54
CA LEU A 31 -10.52 16.53 1.61
C LEU A 31 -10.06 17.89 1.05
N PHE A 32 -9.22 17.88 0.01
CA PHE A 32 -8.74 19.11 -0.62
C PHE A 32 -9.81 19.82 -1.44
N ALA A 33 -10.85 19.12 -1.90
CA ALA A 33 -11.98 19.72 -2.63
C ALA A 33 -13.03 20.33 -1.70
N THR A 34 -13.16 19.83 -0.46
CA THR A 34 -14.23 20.22 0.46
C THR A 34 -13.78 21.16 1.57
N LEU A 35 -12.54 21.06 2.02
CA LEU A 35 -11.99 21.92 3.06
C LEU A 35 -11.43 23.21 2.45
N THR A 36 -11.91 24.36 2.94
CA THR A 36 -11.44 25.68 2.50
C THR A 36 -9.98 25.94 2.92
N ASP A 37 -9.55 25.39 4.05
CA ASP A 37 -8.18 25.48 4.54
C ASP A 37 -7.36 24.26 4.07
N THR A 38 -6.48 24.51 3.09
CA THR A 38 -5.59 23.50 2.51
C THR A 38 -4.57 22.97 3.52
N GLN A 39 -4.23 23.74 4.56
CA GLN A 39 -3.34 23.29 5.62
C GLN A 39 -4.03 22.23 6.49
N VAL A 40 -5.29 22.48 6.87
CA VAL A 40 -6.11 21.52 7.61
C VAL A 40 -6.33 20.25 6.77
N ALA A 41 -6.68 20.41 5.48
CA ALA A 41 -6.81 19.28 4.55
C ALA A 41 -5.54 18.42 4.52
N GLY A 42 -4.37 19.05 4.39
CA GLY A 42 -3.07 18.39 4.38
C GLY A 42 -2.70 17.69 5.68
N MET A 43 -3.09 18.24 6.84
CA MET A 43 -2.87 17.59 8.13
C MET A 43 -3.75 16.34 8.30
N VAL A 44 -5.02 16.42 7.93
CA VAL A 44 -5.96 15.28 7.98
C VAL A 44 -5.51 14.19 7.01
N ALA A 45 -5.22 14.56 5.75
CA ALA A 45 -4.71 13.62 4.76
C ALA A 45 -3.41 12.95 5.23
N GLY A 46 -2.45 13.71 5.77
CA GLY A 46 -1.20 13.17 6.31
C GLY A 46 -1.42 12.18 7.46
N THR A 47 -2.42 12.41 8.31
CA THR A 47 -2.80 11.48 9.37
C THR A 47 -3.37 10.18 8.80
N LEU A 48 -4.27 10.27 7.81
CA LEU A 48 -4.84 9.10 7.13
C LEU A 48 -3.77 8.27 6.44
N PHE A 49 -2.84 8.91 5.71
CA PHE A 49 -1.72 8.20 5.07
C PHE A 49 -0.78 7.52 6.07
N ARG A 50 -0.58 8.11 7.24
CA ARG A 50 0.21 7.48 8.32
C ARG A 50 -0.48 6.24 8.87
N ILE A 51 -1.78 6.30 9.11
CA ILE A 51 -2.59 5.14 9.55
C ILE A 51 -2.54 4.07 8.48
N GLU A 52 -2.82 4.42 7.22
CA GLU A 52 -2.79 3.49 6.09
C GLU A 52 -1.40 2.85 5.90
N GLY A 53 -0.32 3.62 6.05
CA GLY A 53 1.05 3.13 5.99
C GLY A 53 1.35 2.09 7.08
N THR A 54 0.86 2.32 8.31
CA THR A 54 0.98 1.36 9.41
C THR A 54 0.21 0.08 9.13
N ILE A 55 -1.04 0.20 8.66
CA ILE A 55 -1.87 -0.92 8.23
C ILE A 55 -1.18 -1.70 7.11
N SER A 56 -0.65 -0.99 6.11
CA SER A 56 0.07 -1.58 4.98
C SER A 56 1.29 -2.39 5.42
N MET A 57 2.08 -1.92 6.37
CA MET A 57 3.22 -2.67 6.91
C MET A 57 2.77 -3.95 7.62
N VAL A 58 1.78 -3.84 8.52
CA VAL A 58 1.27 -5.00 9.28
C VAL A 58 0.70 -6.07 8.34
N ILE A 59 -0.17 -5.65 7.40
CA ILE A 59 -0.82 -6.59 6.47
C ILE A 59 0.20 -7.19 5.50
N SER A 60 1.17 -6.42 4.99
CA SER A 60 2.23 -6.95 4.13
C SER A 60 3.00 -8.07 4.80
N VAL A 61 3.45 -7.84 6.05
CA VAL A 61 4.18 -8.86 6.82
C VAL A 61 3.30 -10.08 7.05
N ALA A 62 2.06 -9.91 7.49
CA ALA A 62 1.12 -11.00 7.72
C ALA A 62 0.87 -11.82 6.44
N LEU A 63 0.65 -11.16 5.30
CA LEU A 63 0.43 -11.83 4.01
C LEU A 63 1.70 -12.50 3.47
N ILE A 64 2.90 -11.96 3.72
CA ILE A 64 4.18 -12.64 3.37
C ILE A 64 4.31 -13.94 4.17
N VAL A 65 4.05 -13.91 5.49
CA VAL A 65 4.06 -15.11 6.33
C VAL A 65 3.02 -16.11 5.83
N PHE A 66 1.81 -15.64 5.54
CA PHE A 66 0.73 -16.50 5.02
C PHE A 66 1.10 -17.11 3.65
N ALA A 67 1.65 -16.32 2.73
CA ALA A 67 2.13 -16.82 1.43
C ALA A 67 3.23 -17.89 1.61
N ASN A 68 4.14 -17.71 2.57
CA ASN A 68 5.15 -18.71 2.89
C ASN A 68 4.53 -20.03 3.37
N LEU A 69 3.49 -19.99 4.20
CA LEU A 69 2.77 -21.17 4.65
C LEU A 69 2.06 -21.87 3.48
N LEU A 70 1.47 -21.10 2.54
CA LEU A 70 0.83 -21.67 1.35
C LEU A 70 1.86 -22.34 0.41
N VAL A 71 3.05 -21.74 0.25
CA VAL A 71 4.12 -22.35 -0.54
C VAL A 71 4.61 -23.65 0.10
N LYS A 72 4.79 -23.71 1.43
CA LYS A 72 5.16 -24.94 2.15
C LYS A 72 4.11 -26.04 1.99
N ARG A 73 2.85 -25.68 1.72
CA ARG A 73 1.75 -26.61 1.43
C ARG A 73 1.63 -27.00 -0.05
N GLY A 74 2.64 -26.70 -0.88
CA GLY A 74 2.69 -27.07 -2.29
C GLY A 74 2.07 -26.07 -3.26
N LEU A 75 1.57 -24.91 -2.79
CA LEU A 75 0.96 -23.88 -3.65
C LEU A 75 2.03 -22.95 -4.26
N ASN A 76 2.78 -23.45 -5.26
CA ASN A 76 3.91 -22.76 -5.87
C ASN A 76 3.57 -21.39 -6.47
N ARG A 77 2.30 -21.13 -6.83
CA ARG A 77 1.81 -19.84 -7.30
C ARG A 77 2.15 -18.70 -6.33
N TYR A 78 2.15 -18.97 -5.01
CA TYR A 78 2.43 -17.98 -3.97
C TYR A 78 3.92 -17.64 -3.83
N ARG A 79 4.83 -18.37 -4.53
CA ARG A 79 6.27 -18.06 -4.53
C ARG A 79 6.57 -16.69 -5.14
N GLN A 80 5.85 -16.30 -6.21
CA GLN A 80 5.99 -14.96 -6.82
C GLN A 80 5.25 -13.90 -6.01
N VAL A 81 4.11 -14.23 -5.41
CA VAL A 81 3.30 -13.32 -4.59
C VAL A 81 4.12 -12.66 -3.48
N ARG A 82 5.04 -13.41 -2.86
CA ARG A 82 5.92 -12.88 -1.80
C ARG A 82 6.76 -11.69 -2.25
N TRP A 83 7.26 -11.70 -3.48
CA TRP A 83 8.09 -10.62 -4.02
C TRP A 83 7.27 -9.35 -4.27
N TYR A 84 6.03 -9.47 -4.74
CA TYR A 84 5.12 -8.33 -4.87
C TYR A 84 4.77 -7.75 -3.50
N LEU A 85 4.46 -8.58 -2.52
CA LEU A 85 4.19 -8.13 -1.16
C LEU A 85 5.41 -7.47 -0.52
N LEU A 86 6.62 -8.00 -0.76
CA LEU A 86 7.86 -7.41 -0.29
C LEU A 86 8.10 -6.04 -0.93
N ALA A 87 7.85 -5.89 -2.23
CA ALA A 87 7.94 -4.59 -2.90
C ALA A 87 6.94 -3.57 -2.30
N MET A 88 5.70 -3.98 -2.04
CA MET A 88 4.71 -3.13 -1.37
C MET A 88 5.14 -2.74 0.05
N LEU A 89 5.71 -3.69 0.81
CA LEU A 89 6.25 -3.44 2.14
C LEU A 89 7.41 -2.43 2.11
N ILE A 90 8.32 -2.55 1.15
CA ILE A 90 9.45 -1.61 0.97
C ILE A 90 8.91 -0.21 0.66
N CYS A 91 7.94 -0.08 -0.24
CA CYS A 91 7.32 1.22 -0.54
C CYS A 91 6.70 1.84 0.72
N ALA A 92 5.91 1.07 1.48
CA ALA A 92 5.30 1.55 2.72
C ALA A 92 6.35 1.95 3.77
N ALA A 93 7.40 1.15 3.95
CA ALA A 93 8.47 1.41 4.90
C ALA A 93 9.28 2.67 4.53
N LEU A 94 9.61 2.86 3.25
CA LEU A 94 10.31 4.08 2.79
C LEU A 94 9.47 5.33 3.06
N VAL A 95 8.18 5.29 2.79
CA VAL A 95 7.28 6.40 3.10
C VAL A 95 7.21 6.64 4.60
N ALA A 96 6.98 5.60 5.41
CA ALA A 96 6.75 5.74 6.85
C ALA A 96 8.00 6.14 7.63
N PHE A 97 9.17 5.58 7.31
CA PHE A 97 10.39 5.76 8.11
C PHE A 97 11.38 6.77 7.54
N VAL A 98 11.26 7.13 6.26
CA VAL A 98 12.17 8.10 5.63
C VAL A 98 11.42 9.38 5.24
N LEU A 99 10.42 9.28 4.36
CA LEU A 99 9.80 10.49 3.80
C LEU A 99 8.90 11.22 4.79
N GLN A 100 8.11 10.50 5.58
CA GLN A 100 7.22 11.12 6.58
C GLN A 100 7.97 11.90 7.67
N PRO A 101 9.02 11.37 8.31
CA PRO A 101 9.81 12.14 9.27
C PRO A 101 10.44 13.39 8.65
N MET A 102 10.98 13.29 7.42
CA MET A 102 11.55 14.44 6.71
C MET A 102 10.50 15.50 6.40
N MET A 103 9.31 15.11 5.94
CA MET A 103 8.21 16.06 5.71
C MET A 103 7.70 16.69 7.00
N ASN A 104 7.65 15.94 8.08
CA ASN A 104 7.25 16.47 9.39
C ASN A 104 8.24 17.49 9.92
N SER A 105 9.57 17.23 9.83
CA SER A 105 10.58 18.19 10.26
C SER A 105 10.49 19.50 9.49
N LEU A 106 10.31 19.46 8.16
CA LEU A 106 10.11 20.67 7.34
C LEU A 106 8.83 21.43 7.73
N ARG A 107 7.77 20.71 8.09
CA ARG A 107 6.52 21.33 8.54
C ARG A 107 6.71 22.02 9.91
N GLU A 108 7.36 21.35 10.85
CA GLU A 108 7.62 21.89 12.19
C GLU A 108 8.54 23.12 12.11
N GLU A 109 9.59 23.08 11.28
CA GLU A 109 10.47 24.21 11.05
C GLU A 109 9.71 25.41 10.46
N ALA A 110 8.88 25.21 9.44
CA ALA A 110 8.05 26.26 8.88
C ALA A 110 7.08 26.88 9.91
N LEU A 111 6.44 26.03 10.71
CA LEU A 111 5.52 26.48 11.77
C LEU A 111 6.23 27.25 12.87
N SER A 112 7.47 26.90 13.25
CA SER A 112 8.26 27.62 14.25
C SER A 112 8.57 29.07 13.79
N HIS A 113 8.61 29.30 12.49
CA HIS A 113 8.74 30.64 11.90
C HIS A 113 7.38 31.34 11.62
N GLY A 114 6.27 30.74 12.05
CA GLY A 114 4.92 31.30 11.93
C GLY A 114 4.27 31.14 10.55
N PHE A 115 4.81 30.31 9.66
CA PHE A 115 4.31 30.10 8.30
C PHE A 115 3.81 28.67 8.08
N PRO A 116 2.70 28.48 7.34
CA PRO A 116 2.39 27.18 6.75
C PRO A 116 3.53 26.74 5.81
N VAL A 117 3.88 25.44 5.81
CA VAL A 117 5.01 24.93 5.02
C VAL A 117 4.95 25.31 3.53
N MET A 118 3.74 25.34 2.95
CA MET A 118 3.53 25.70 1.54
C MET A 118 3.73 27.19 1.24
N LEU A 119 3.72 28.05 2.27
CA LEU A 119 3.97 29.50 2.18
C LEU A 119 5.36 29.87 2.69
N SER A 120 6.17 28.87 3.08
CA SER A 120 7.53 29.06 3.59
C SER A 120 8.58 28.85 2.48
N PRO A 121 9.82 29.27 2.69
CA PRO A 121 10.95 28.92 1.81
C PRO A 121 11.17 27.41 1.63
N LEU A 122 10.62 26.60 2.55
CA LEU A 122 10.72 25.12 2.54
C LEU A 122 9.68 24.44 1.64
N ALA A 123 8.76 25.19 1.03
CA ALA A 123 7.66 24.66 0.19
C ALA A 123 8.19 23.78 -0.95
N LYS A 124 9.31 24.16 -1.59
CA LYS A 124 9.90 23.39 -2.68
C LYS A 124 10.39 22.02 -2.20
N SER A 125 11.13 21.96 -1.10
CA SER A 125 11.65 20.71 -0.52
C SER A 125 10.51 19.81 -0.04
N PHE A 126 9.52 20.38 0.64
CA PHE A 126 8.33 19.64 1.06
C PHE A 126 7.56 19.07 -0.14
N GLY A 127 7.35 19.86 -1.20
CA GLY A 127 6.68 19.42 -2.42
C GLY A 127 7.40 18.29 -3.14
N GLN A 128 8.74 18.30 -3.15
CA GLN A 128 9.54 17.21 -3.73
C GLN A 128 9.36 15.90 -2.93
N LEU A 129 9.47 15.95 -1.60
CA LEU A 129 9.27 14.77 -0.75
C LEU A 129 7.83 14.24 -0.87
N HIS A 130 6.85 15.14 -0.91
CA HIS A 130 5.45 14.77 -1.13
C HIS A 130 5.24 14.12 -2.50
N GLY A 131 5.85 14.65 -3.56
CA GLY A 131 5.82 14.06 -4.90
C GLY A 131 6.41 12.65 -4.92
N ILE A 132 7.58 12.44 -4.31
CA ILE A 132 8.22 11.12 -4.21
C ILE A 132 7.32 10.15 -3.44
N SER A 133 6.73 10.57 -2.32
CA SER A 133 5.81 9.72 -1.54
C SER A 133 4.57 9.34 -2.34
N SER A 134 4.03 10.26 -3.15
CA SER A 134 2.88 10.02 -4.03
C SER A 134 3.21 9.00 -5.12
N VAL A 135 4.41 9.08 -5.71
CA VAL A 135 4.87 8.08 -6.69
C VAL A 135 5.02 6.70 -6.06
N LEU A 136 5.61 6.59 -4.87
CA LEU A 136 5.71 5.31 -4.15
C LEU A 136 4.34 4.73 -3.82
N TYR A 137 3.39 5.58 -3.43
CA TYR A 137 2.01 5.17 -3.16
C TYR A 137 1.30 4.67 -4.42
N LEU A 138 1.50 5.36 -5.56
CA LEU A 138 1.00 4.91 -6.86
C LEU A 138 1.59 3.54 -7.24
N VAL A 139 2.91 3.36 -7.11
CA VAL A 139 3.59 2.08 -7.39
C VAL A 139 3.01 0.98 -6.51
N GLN A 140 2.84 1.23 -5.20
CA GLN A 140 2.24 0.28 -4.27
C GLN A 140 0.81 -0.10 -4.69
N SER A 141 -0.02 0.88 -5.08
CA SER A 141 -1.39 0.67 -5.55
C SER A 141 -1.43 -0.21 -6.80
N LEU A 142 -0.56 0.08 -7.78
CA LEU A 142 -0.47 -0.69 -9.03
C LEU A 142 -0.02 -2.13 -8.78
N ILE A 143 0.97 -2.34 -7.92
CA ILE A 143 1.43 -3.68 -7.53
C ILE A 143 0.28 -4.45 -6.87
N GLY A 144 -0.48 -3.81 -5.98
CA GLY A 144 -1.65 -4.40 -5.32
C GLY A 144 -2.72 -4.85 -6.32
N LEU A 145 -3.05 -4.00 -7.30
CA LEU A 145 -4.01 -4.32 -8.36
C LEU A 145 -3.53 -5.47 -9.25
N ILE A 146 -2.25 -5.46 -9.66
CA ILE A 146 -1.65 -6.55 -10.44
C ILE A 146 -1.73 -7.87 -9.65
N LEU A 147 -1.48 -7.82 -8.35
CA LEU A 147 -1.52 -8.99 -7.48
C LEU A 147 -2.93 -9.55 -7.37
N LEU A 148 -3.94 -8.68 -7.19
CA LEU A 148 -5.36 -9.08 -7.21
C LEU A 148 -5.74 -9.71 -8.55
N TRP A 149 -5.39 -9.05 -9.66
CA TRP A 149 -5.65 -9.57 -11.00
C TRP A 149 -5.06 -10.97 -11.22
N ARG A 150 -3.82 -11.18 -10.79
CA ARG A 150 -3.15 -12.49 -10.89
C ARG A 150 -3.82 -13.57 -10.04
N LEU A 151 -4.27 -13.22 -8.84
CA LEU A 151 -4.89 -14.17 -7.93
C LEU A 151 -6.37 -14.45 -8.22
N SER A 152 -7.04 -13.56 -8.96
CA SER A 152 -8.42 -13.74 -9.41
C SER A 152 -8.58 -14.74 -10.56
N LYS A 153 -7.49 -15.11 -11.25
CA LYS A 153 -7.55 -16.12 -12.30
C LYS A 153 -7.90 -17.49 -11.70
N PRO A 154 -8.91 -18.21 -12.23
CA PRO A 154 -9.24 -19.55 -11.78
C PRO A 154 -8.01 -20.47 -11.84
N ILE A 155 -7.89 -21.37 -10.86
CA ILE A 155 -6.92 -22.45 -10.96
C ILE A 155 -7.49 -23.41 -12.00
N ASP A 156 -6.76 -23.62 -13.08
CA ASP A 156 -7.11 -24.57 -14.13
C ASP A 156 -6.98 -26.00 -13.54
N LEU A 157 -8.06 -26.47 -12.93
CA LEU A 157 -8.12 -27.81 -12.32
C LEU A 157 -8.01 -28.92 -13.38
N THR A 158 -8.38 -28.61 -14.62
CA THR A 158 -8.32 -29.54 -15.76
C THR A 158 -6.90 -30.01 -16.07
N ALA A 159 -5.91 -29.11 -16.02
CA ALA A 159 -4.51 -29.51 -16.29
C ALA A 159 -3.94 -30.42 -15.18
N THR A 160 -4.37 -30.23 -13.94
CA THR A 160 -3.90 -31.04 -12.80
C THR A 160 -4.58 -32.42 -12.78
N GLU A 161 -5.85 -32.53 -13.17
CA GLU A 161 -6.57 -33.81 -13.30
C GLU A 161 -6.06 -34.65 -14.47
N ILE A 162 -5.72 -34.02 -15.59
CA ILE A 162 -5.14 -34.72 -16.76
C ILE A 162 -3.76 -35.28 -16.42
N ALA A 163 -2.91 -34.51 -15.73
CA ALA A 163 -1.59 -34.97 -15.29
C ALA A 163 -1.68 -36.10 -14.24
N ALA A 164 -2.71 -36.13 -13.40
CA ALA A 164 -2.94 -37.20 -12.42
C ALA A 164 -3.52 -38.49 -13.03
N LYS A 165 -4.16 -38.41 -14.20
CA LYS A 165 -4.71 -39.56 -14.93
C LYS A 165 -3.72 -40.19 -15.92
N SER A 166 -2.60 -39.51 -16.22
CA SER A 166 -1.56 -39.99 -17.14
C SER A 166 -0.40 -40.72 -16.45
N ASN A 167 -0.41 -40.84 -15.13
CA ASN A 167 0.47 -41.65 -14.29
C ASN A 167 -0.29 -42.81 -13.65
#